data_fddbeabdd78c331a7beb173652c463d7
#
_entry.id   fddbeabdd78c331a7beb173652c463d7
#
_cell.length_a   1.000
_cell.length_b   1.000
_cell.length_c   1.000
_cell.angle_alpha   90.00
_cell.angle_beta   90.00
_cell.angle_gamma   90.00
#
_symmetry.space_group_name_H-M   'P 1'
#
loop_
_entity.id
_entity.type
_entity.pdbx_description
1 polymer ?
#
loop_
_entity_poly.entity_id
_entity_poly.type
_entity_poly.pdbx_seq_one_letter_code
_entity_poly.pdbx_strand_id
1 'polypeptide(L)'
;MKRLIAMLTVGTPALAGCASGAGKAPVPPAPDVPIAGNLPAQDLEPGECGLFLWTQGDPRRFIYFSRAGASTAETMLAETQQTLAMVRQGGSLFGQFMTEMDYIGPESESVFLKITPGETVEGGQKISSGRITLLNSGGWETVIPVSGLRACQPDTE
;
A
#
# COMPACT_ATOMS: atom_id res chain seq x y z
N MET A 1 -68.67 60.01 13.34
CA MET A 1 -67.43 60.81 13.10
C MET A 1 -66.31 60.27 13.91
N LYS A 2 -65.42 59.45 13.33
CA LYS A 2 -64.08 59.20 13.82
C LYS A 2 -63.39 58.33 12.78
N ARG A 3 -62.42 58.90 12.10
CA ARG A 3 -61.61 58.28 11.06
C ARG A 3 -60.54 57.39 11.72
N LEU A 4 -60.52 56.11 11.37
CA LEU A 4 -59.35 55.21 11.67
C LEU A 4 -58.41 55.23 10.48
N ILE A 5 -57.17 55.57 10.76
CA ILE A 5 -56.03 55.51 9.82
C ILE A 5 -55.42 54.16 10.02
N ALA A 6 -55.43 53.35 8.98
CA ALA A 6 -54.70 52.08 8.95
C ALA A 6 -53.26 52.30 8.45
N MET A 7 -52.29 52.05 9.27
CA MET A 7 -50.89 52.02 8.87
C MET A 7 -50.57 50.64 8.26
N LEU A 8 -50.18 50.63 6.98
CA LEU A 8 -49.59 49.49 6.30
C LEU A 8 -48.11 49.42 6.68
N THR A 9 -47.69 48.35 7.36
CA THR A 9 -46.25 47.97 7.53
C THR A 9 -45.88 47.03 6.43
N VAL A 10 -44.95 47.48 5.56
CA VAL A 10 -44.32 46.65 4.51
C VAL A 10 -43.24 45.84 5.16
N GLY A 11 -43.44 44.52 5.27
CA GLY A 11 -42.44 43.59 5.72
C GLY A 11 -41.55 43.11 4.55
N THR A 12 -40.28 43.38 4.62
CA THR A 12 -39.28 42.87 3.69
C THR A 12 -38.95 41.41 4.03
N PRO A 13 -39.00 40.43 3.08
CA PRO A 13 -38.52 39.07 3.33
C PRO A 13 -37.00 39.03 3.25
N ALA A 14 -36.35 38.65 4.35
CA ALA A 14 -34.95 38.30 4.37
C ALA A 14 -34.76 36.94 3.69
N LEU A 15 -34.07 36.91 2.55
CA LEU A 15 -33.61 35.71 1.89
C LEU A 15 -32.44 35.12 2.71
N ALA A 16 -32.73 34.12 3.56
CA ALA A 16 -31.70 33.28 4.19
C ALA A 16 -31.10 32.36 3.15
N GLY A 17 -29.94 32.74 2.62
CA GLY A 17 -29.11 31.87 1.77
C GLY A 17 -28.54 30.70 2.59
N CYS A 18 -29.06 29.50 2.40
CA CYS A 18 -28.43 28.28 2.87
C CYS A 18 -27.17 28.01 2.03
N ALA A 19 -26.02 28.45 2.53
CA ALA A 19 -24.72 27.96 2.03
C ALA A 19 -24.50 26.54 2.52
N SER A 20 -24.92 25.56 1.72
CA SER A 20 -24.57 24.15 1.93
C SER A 20 -23.12 23.93 1.55
N GLY A 21 -22.21 24.38 2.37
CA GLY A 21 -20.80 23.94 2.33
C GLY A 21 -20.74 22.51 2.85
N ALA A 22 -20.87 21.54 1.94
CA ALA A 22 -20.49 20.15 2.24
C ALA A 22 -18.96 20.10 2.45
N GLY A 23 -18.51 20.52 3.61
CA GLY A 23 -17.16 20.30 4.07
C GLY A 23 -16.97 18.79 4.16
N LYS A 24 -16.19 18.23 3.20
CA LYS A 24 -15.70 16.86 3.28
C LYS A 24 -14.99 16.74 4.62
N ALA A 25 -15.54 15.94 5.54
CA ALA A 25 -14.92 15.70 6.84
C ALA A 25 -13.47 15.26 6.61
N PRO A 26 -12.48 15.76 7.37
CA PRO A 26 -11.12 15.30 7.27
C PRO A 26 -11.12 13.78 7.48
N VAL A 27 -10.66 13.04 6.47
CA VAL A 27 -10.42 11.60 6.62
C VAL A 27 -9.37 11.48 7.71
N PRO A 28 -9.61 10.75 8.81
CA PRO A 28 -8.58 10.53 9.81
C PRO A 28 -7.34 9.97 9.11
N PRO A 29 -6.13 10.42 9.43
CA PRO A 29 -4.92 9.80 8.90
C PRO A 29 -4.98 8.31 9.22
N ALA A 30 -4.69 7.48 8.20
CA ALA A 30 -4.53 6.05 8.42
C ALA A 30 -3.49 5.86 9.54
N PRO A 31 -3.70 4.93 10.46
CA PRO A 31 -2.72 4.68 11.50
C PRO A 31 -1.39 4.36 10.82
N ASP A 32 -0.36 5.16 11.12
CA ASP A 32 1.01 4.87 10.71
C ASP A 32 1.38 3.51 11.30
N VAL A 33 1.48 2.49 10.44
CA VAL A 33 2.12 1.25 10.87
C VAL A 33 3.60 1.57 11.00
N PRO A 34 4.16 1.53 12.20
CA PRO A 34 5.58 1.78 12.36
C PRO A 34 6.35 0.69 11.65
N ILE A 35 6.93 1.00 10.49
CA ILE A 35 7.88 0.13 9.82
C ILE A 35 9.26 0.51 10.35
N ALA A 36 9.60 0.02 11.52
CA ALA A 36 10.82 0.44 12.21
C ALA A 36 12.06 -0.36 11.83
N GLY A 37 11.92 -1.52 11.20
CA GLY A 37 13.03 -2.40 10.87
C GLY A 37 13.39 -2.44 9.39
N ASN A 38 14.55 -3.04 9.09
CA ASN A 38 14.94 -3.52 7.78
C ASN A 38 15.08 -5.03 7.83
N LEU A 39 14.70 -5.73 6.76
CA LEU A 39 15.15 -7.11 6.57
C LEU A 39 16.68 -7.16 6.50
N PRO A 40 17.31 -8.24 6.97
CA PRO A 40 18.73 -8.45 6.76
C PRO A 40 19.05 -8.60 5.27
N ALA A 41 20.32 -8.44 4.91
CA ALA A 41 20.79 -8.72 3.56
C ALA A 41 20.40 -10.16 3.16
N GLN A 42 20.00 -10.33 1.91
CA GLN A 42 19.58 -11.61 1.36
C GLN A 42 20.58 -12.04 0.29
N ASP A 43 21.06 -13.26 0.40
CA ASP A 43 21.95 -13.87 -0.58
C ASP A 43 21.14 -14.75 -1.54
N LEU A 44 21.48 -14.69 -2.83
CA LEU A 44 20.93 -15.55 -3.88
C LEU A 44 21.99 -16.57 -4.29
N GLU A 45 21.56 -17.80 -4.52
CA GLU A 45 22.41 -18.82 -5.12
C GLU A 45 22.63 -18.51 -6.61
N PRO A 46 23.72 -19.03 -7.24
CA PRO A 46 23.91 -18.89 -8.68
C PRO A 46 22.70 -19.34 -9.48
N GLY A 47 22.25 -18.52 -10.44
CA GLY A 47 21.05 -18.73 -11.24
C GLY A 47 19.73 -18.39 -10.54
N GLU A 48 19.76 -18.10 -9.25
CA GLU A 48 18.57 -17.76 -8.50
C GLU A 48 18.15 -16.31 -8.72
N CYS A 49 16.82 -16.04 -8.71
CA CYS A 49 16.26 -14.69 -8.77
C CYS A 49 15.48 -14.39 -7.49
N GLY A 50 15.54 -13.15 -7.05
CA GLY A 50 14.79 -12.63 -5.92
C GLY A 50 14.03 -11.35 -6.25
N LEU A 51 12.94 -11.14 -5.54
CA LEU A 51 12.16 -9.90 -5.55
C LEU A 51 12.41 -9.15 -4.26
N PHE A 52 12.98 -7.96 -4.38
CA PHE A 52 13.40 -7.09 -3.27
C PHE A 52 12.57 -5.81 -3.30
N LEU A 53 11.87 -5.49 -2.21
CA LEU A 53 11.06 -4.28 -2.15
C LEU A 53 11.41 -3.43 -0.94
N TRP A 54 11.47 -2.13 -1.19
CA TRP A 54 11.70 -1.07 -0.21
C TRP A 54 10.49 -0.16 -0.12
N THR A 55 10.27 0.43 1.05
CA THR A 55 9.29 1.52 1.20
C THR A 55 9.67 2.69 0.31
N GLN A 56 8.67 3.47 -0.14
CA GLN A 56 8.89 4.72 -0.88
C GLN A 56 9.14 5.93 0.02
N GLY A 57 9.02 5.78 1.34
CA GLY A 57 9.28 6.84 2.32
C GLY A 57 10.78 7.15 2.52
N ASP A 58 11.06 8.15 3.31
CA ASP A 58 12.41 8.51 3.76
C ASP A 58 12.49 8.35 5.30
N PRO A 59 13.39 7.50 5.82
CA PRO A 59 14.35 6.66 5.09
C PRO A 59 13.68 5.47 4.38
N ARG A 60 14.25 5.08 3.24
CA ARG A 60 13.85 3.83 2.56
C ARG A 60 14.22 2.63 3.41
N ARG A 61 13.28 1.70 3.57
CA ARG A 61 13.47 0.48 4.37
C ARG A 61 13.24 -0.74 3.53
N PHE A 62 14.13 -1.72 3.61
CA PHE A 62 13.99 -3.03 2.97
C PHE A 62 12.99 -3.86 3.77
N ILE A 63 11.81 -4.09 3.22
CA ILE A 63 10.69 -4.68 3.98
C ILE A 63 10.11 -5.95 3.39
N TYR A 64 10.52 -6.34 2.20
CA TYR A 64 9.98 -7.54 1.57
C TYR A 64 11.03 -8.21 0.69
N PHE A 65 11.10 -9.53 0.80
CA PHE A 65 11.92 -10.41 -0.02
C PHE A 65 11.18 -11.71 -0.33
N SER A 66 11.27 -12.16 -1.58
CA SER A 66 10.81 -13.48 -2.00
C SER A 66 11.74 -14.06 -3.06
N ARG A 67 12.02 -15.36 -3.00
CA ARG A 67 12.77 -16.10 -4.01
C ARG A 67 11.84 -16.53 -5.13
N ALA A 68 12.37 -16.62 -6.34
CA ALA A 68 11.61 -17.14 -7.48
C ALA A 68 11.19 -18.58 -7.23
N GLY A 69 9.91 -18.88 -7.47
CA GLY A 69 9.34 -20.21 -7.27
C GLY A 69 9.09 -20.60 -5.80
N ALA A 70 9.42 -19.75 -4.83
CA ALA A 70 9.11 -20.02 -3.44
C ALA A 70 7.62 -19.80 -3.13
N SER A 71 7.07 -20.62 -2.22
CA SER A 71 5.73 -20.45 -1.67
C SER A 71 5.70 -19.57 -0.42
N THR A 72 6.81 -18.90 -0.10
CA THR A 72 6.97 -18.03 1.06
C THR A 72 7.64 -16.73 0.68
N ALA A 73 7.44 -15.72 1.52
CA ALA A 73 8.16 -14.44 1.46
C ALA A 73 8.55 -14.00 2.87
N GLU A 74 9.68 -13.32 2.97
CA GLU A 74 10.12 -12.66 4.20
C GLU A 74 9.66 -11.20 4.17
N THR A 75 9.16 -10.72 5.30
CA THR A 75 8.74 -9.32 5.42
C THR A 75 9.08 -8.74 6.78
N MET A 76 9.27 -7.42 6.82
CA MET A 76 9.42 -6.64 8.03
C MET A 76 8.19 -5.77 8.21
N LEU A 77 7.26 -6.23 9.00
CA LEU A 77 6.00 -5.53 9.27
C LEU A 77 5.86 -5.33 10.78
N ALA A 78 5.37 -4.16 11.19
CA ALA A 78 5.20 -3.81 12.60
C ALA A 78 6.44 -4.11 13.46
N GLU A 79 7.65 -3.79 12.95
CA GLU A 79 8.96 -3.97 13.62
C GLU A 79 9.38 -5.45 13.81
N THR A 80 8.63 -6.38 13.26
CA THR A 80 8.91 -7.81 13.41
C THR A 80 9.15 -8.44 12.05
N GLN A 81 10.25 -9.21 11.94
CA GLN A 81 10.47 -10.05 10.77
C GLN A 81 9.51 -11.24 10.82
N GLN A 82 8.82 -11.47 9.72
CA GLN A 82 7.82 -12.52 9.58
C GLN A 82 8.02 -13.27 8.27
N THR A 83 7.69 -14.55 8.28
CA THR A 83 7.58 -15.37 7.06
C THR A 83 6.11 -15.48 6.68
N LEU A 84 5.79 -15.06 5.48
CA LEU A 84 4.45 -15.12 4.91
C LEU A 84 4.30 -16.39 4.07
N ALA A 85 3.14 -17.05 4.15
CA ALA A 85 2.78 -18.17 3.30
C ALA A 85 1.95 -17.67 2.11
N MET A 86 2.36 -18.00 0.88
CA MET A 86 1.65 -17.63 -0.33
C MET A 86 0.37 -18.47 -0.49
N VAL A 87 -0.74 -17.80 -0.74
CA VAL A 87 -2.04 -18.45 -0.93
C VAL A 87 -2.58 -18.28 -2.35
N ARG A 88 -2.16 -17.23 -3.05
CA ARG A 88 -2.59 -16.98 -4.42
C ARG A 88 -1.56 -16.15 -5.20
N GLN A 89 -1.50 -16.38 -6.50
CA GLN A 89 -0.77 -15.56 -7.46
C GLN A 89 -1.73 -15.14 -8.59
N GLY A 90 -1.49 -13.95 -9.17
CA GLY A 90 -2.32 -13.42 -10.25
C GLY A 90 -1.66 -12.25 -10.98
N GLY A 91 -2.44 -11.63 -11.86
CA GLY A 91 -1.96 -10.53 -12.68
C GLY A 91 -1.15 -11.01 -13.89
N SER A 92 -0.05 -10.34 -14.21
CA SER A 92 0.81 -10.63 -15.35
C SER A 92 2.12 -11.28 -14.89
N LEU A 93 2.68 -12.14 -15.74
CA LEU A 93 4.00 -12.72 -15.51
C LEU A 93 5.09 -11.66 -15.73
N PHE A 94 6.07 -11.63 -14.84
CA PHE A 94 7.22 -10.73 -14.91
C PHE A 94 8.47 -11.47 -14.41
N GLY A 95 9.30 -11.92 -15.34
CA GLY A 95 10.35 -12.90 -15.04
C GLY A 95 9.74 -14.19 -14.48
N GLN A 96 10.16 -14.60 -13.29
CA GLN A 96 9.64 -15.77 -12.59
C GLN A 96 8.58 -15.42 -11.52
N PHE A 97 8.10 -14.19 -11.49
CA PHE A 97 7.11 -13.69 -10.54
C PHE A 97 5.81 -13.30 -11.22
N MET A 98 4.75 -13.19 -10.44
CA MET A 98 3.51 -12.57 -10.86
C MET A 98 3.41 -11.15 -10.31
N THR A 99 2.63 -10.29 -10.96
CA THR A 99 2.45 -8.91 -10.50
C THR A 99 1.49 -8.76 -9.32
N GLU A 100 0.76 -9.82 -8.98
CA GLU A 100 -0.14 -9.88 -7.82
C GLU A 100 0.14 -11.16 -7.03
N MET A 101 0.37 -11.03 -5.74
CA MET A 101 0.66 -12.15 -4.84
C MET A 101 -0.04 -11.91 -3.50
N ASP A 102 -0.78 -12.91 -3.06
CA ASP A 102 -1.51 -12.87 -1.79
C ASP A 102 -0.89 -13.87 -0.82
N TYR A 103 -0.77 -13.44 0.41
CA TYR A 103 -0.14 -14.19 1.49
C TYR A 103 -1.00 -14.19 2.75
N ILE A 104 -0.71 -15.14 3.63
CA ILE A 104 -1.16 -15.14 5.01
C ILE A 104 0.06 -15.11 5.91
N GLY A 105 0.04 -14.23 6.89
CA GLY A 105 1.05 -14.13 7.94
C GLY A 105 0.76 -15.03 9.14
N PRO A 106 1.69 -15.10 10.11
CA PRO A 106 1.61 -16.02 11.25
C PRO A 106 0.43 -15.73 12.19
N GLU A 107 -0.06 -14.49 12.27
CA GLU A 107 -1.23 -14.10 13.06
C GLU A 107 -2.54 -14.12 12.25
N SER A 108 -2.54 -14.81 11.10
CA SER A 108 -3.66 -14.91 10.15
C SER A 108 -4.04 -13.58 9.49
N GLU A 109 -3.15 -12.61 9.51
CA GLU A 109 -3.29 -11.39 8.72
C GLU A 109 -3.16 -11.70 7.23
N SER A 110 -3.96 -11.03 6.42
CA SER A 110 -3.86 -11.14 4.97
C SER A 110 -2.93 -10.03 4.43
N VAL A 111 -2.01 -10.43 3.55
CA VAL A 111 -1.04 -9.52 2.93
C VAL A 111 -1.19 -9.61 1.42
N PHE A 112 -1.54 -8.50 0.79
CA PHE A 112 -1.72 -8.42 -0.65
C PHE A 112 -0.59 -7.57 -1.24
N LEU A 113 0.18 -8.16 -2.13
CA LEU A 113 1.22 -7.47 -2.88
C LEU A 113 0.77 -7.25 -4.32
N LYS A 114 0.80 -6.00 -4.77
CA LYS A 114 0.61 -5.63 -6.18
C LYS A 114 1.75 -4.74 -6.63
N ILE A 115 2.42 -5.12 -7.74
CA ILE A 115 3.59 -4.43 -8.28
C ILE A 115 3.38 -4.06 -9.76
N THR A 116 4.07 -2.98 -10.17
CA THR A 116 4.15 -2.55 -11.55
C THR A 116 5.61 -2.66 -11.99
N PRO A 117 5.93 -3.58 -12.93
CA PRO A 117 7.27 -3.70 -13.50
C PRO A 117 7.69 -2.40 -14.19
N GLY A 118 8.95 -2.06 -14.07
CA GLY A 118 9.59 -0.93 -14.71
C GLY A 118 10.58 -1.36 -15.78
N GLU A 119 11.62 -0.56 -15.98
CA GLU A 119 12.67 -0.83 -16.96
C GLU A 119 13.52 -2.06 -16.61
N THR A 120 13.97 -2.77 -17.63
CA THR A 120 14.96 -3.82 -17.49
C THR A 120 16.35 -3.20 -17.28
N VAL A 121 17.12 -3.75 -16.37
CA VAL A 121 18.49 -3.37 -16.06
C VAL A 121 19.39 -4.60 -16.15
N GLU A 122 20.71 -4.39 -16.14
CA GLU A 122 21.64 -5.51 -16.07
C GLU A 122 21.40 -6.34 -14.83
N GLY A 123 21.27 -7.65 -14.99
CA GLY A 123 20.99 -8.59 -13.90
C GLY A 123 19.57 -8.54 -13.31
N GLY A 124 18.62 -7.78 -13.91
CA GLY A 124 17.28 -7.72 -13.34
C GLY A 124 16.27 -6.81 -14.02
N GLN A 125 15.29 -6.41 -13.25
CA GLN A 125 14.23 -5.49 -13.68
C GLN A 125 13.73 -4.68 -12.49
N LYS A 126 13.61 -3.37 -12.67
CA LYS A 126 13.06 -2.48 -11.64
C LYS A 126 11.56 -2.74 -11.40
N ILE A 127 11.14 -2.49 -10.18
CA ILE A 127 9.73 -2.31 -9.80
C ILE A 127 9.51 -0.81 -9.66
N SER A 128 8.84 -0.22 -10.63
CA SER A 128 8.63 1.24 -10.66
C SER A 128 7.73 1.71 -9.53
N SER A 129 6.73 0.92 -9.20
CA SER A 129 5.81 1.16 -8.08
C SER A 129 5.13 -0.14 -7.64
N GLY A 130 4.62 -0.13 -6.43
CA GLY A 130 3.82 -1.21 -5.90
C GLY A 130 3.20 -0.80 -4.58
N ARG A 131 2.39 -1.71 -4.03
CA ARG A 131 1.81 -1.57 -2.70
C ARG A 131 1.75 -2.91 -2.02
N ILE A 132 2.02 -2.92 -0.73
CA ILE A 132 1.69 -3.99 0.18
C ILE A 132 0.47 -3.53 0.96
N THR A 133 -0.60 -4.30 0.92
CA THR A 133 -1.82 -4.06 1.69
C THR A 133 -1.92 -5.10 2.78
N LEU A 134 -1.97 -4.66 4.02
CA LEU A 134 -2.15 -5.50 5.20
C LEU A 134 -3.59 -5.40 5.65
N LEU A 135 -4.24 -6.53 5.83
CA LEU A 135 -5.56 -6.61 6.45
C LEU A 135 -5.44 -7.45 7.72
N ASN A 136 -5.57 -6.82 8.87
CA ASN A 136 -5.50 -7.52 10.15
C ASN A 136 -6.85 -8.17 10.49
N SER A 137 -6.85 -9.03 11.52
CA SER A 137 -8.04 -9.73 12.01
C SER A 137 -9.16 -8.81 12.51
N GLY A 138 -8.85 -7.56 12.85
CA GLY A 138 -9.81 -6.52 13.23
C GLY A 138 -10.46 -5.80 12.06
N GLY A 139 -10.10 -6.15 10.80
CA GLY A 139 -10.64 -5.52 9.60
C GLY A 139 -9.98 -4.18 9.22
N TRP A 140 -8.89 -3.81 9.89
CA TRP A 140 -8.11 -2.62 9.54
C TRP A 140 -7.19 -2.90 8.37
N GLU A 141 -7.24 -2.03 7.39
CA GLU A 141 -6.38 -2.06 6.22
C GLU A 141 -5.26 -1.01 6.33
N THR A 142 -4.04 -1.44 6.07
CA THR A 142 -2.87 -0.57 5.96
C THR A 142 -2.22 -0.75 4.61
N VAL A 143 -1.97 0.34 3.91
CA VAL A 143 -1.34 0.35 2.59
C VAL A 143 0.06 0.95 2.67
N ILE A 144 1.07 0.19 2.26
CA ILE A 144 2.47 0.58 2.25
C ILE A 144 2.93 0.71 0.79
N PRO A 145 3.21 1.92 0.31
CA PRO A 145 3.79 2.10 -1.03
C PRO A 145 5.22 1.57 -1.07
N VAL A 146 5.52 0.79 -2.11
CA VAL A 146 6.82 0.16 -2.30
C VAL A 146 7.36 0.38 -3.71
N SER A 147 8.66 0.26 -3.85
CA SER A 147 9.39 0.14 -5.12
C SER A 147 10.54 -0.84 -4.92
N GLY A 148 11.15 -1.32 -5.99
CA GLY A 148 12.17 -2.32 -5.80
C GLY A 148 12.84 -2.83 -7.05
N LEU A 149 13.31 -4.06 -6.94
CA LEU A 149 14.09 -4.74 -7.95
C LEU A 149 13.79 -6.24 -7.94
N ARG A 150 13.59 -6.82 -9.11
CA ARG A 150 13.82 -8.23 -9.35
C ARG A 150 15.28 -8.36 -9.77
N ALA A 151 16.09 -9.06 -9.00
CA ALA A 151 17.49 -9.31 -9.31
C ALA A 151 17.75 -10.80 -9.43
N CYS A 152 18.66 -11.19 -10.31
CA CYS A 152 19.11 -12.57 -10.48
C CYS A 152 20.63 -12.63 -10.29
N GLN A 153 21.09 -13.66 -9.56
CA GLN A 153 22.51 -14.00 -9.47
C GLN A 153 22.91 -14.70 -10.77
N PRO A 154 24.02 -14.28 -11.43
CA PRO A 154 24.53 -15.00 -12.59
C PRO A 154 24.84 -16.46 -12.27
N ASP A 155 24.68 -17.33 -13.28
CA ASP A 155 25.17 -18.71 -13.17
C ASP A 155 26.70 -18.71 -13.04
N THR A 156 27.23 -19.57 -12.20
CA THR A 156 28.70 -19.85 -12.21
C THR A 156 29.01 -20.74 -13.40
N GLU A 157 29.79 -20.21 -14.36
CA GLU A 157 30.37 -21.00 -15.44
C GLU A 157 31.42 -21.97 -14.90
#